data_71a06183138dc45c00d865016182b0cf
#
_entry.id   71a06183138dc45c00d865016182b0cf
#
_cell.length_a   1.000
_cell.length_b   1.000
_cell.length_c   1.000
_cell.angle_alpha   90.00
_cell.angle_beta   90.00
_cell.angle_gamma   90.00
#
_symmetry.space_group_name_H-M   'P 1'
#
loop_
_entity.id
_entity.type
_entity.pdbx_description
1 polymer ?
#
loop_
_entity_poly.entity_id
_entity_poly.type
_entity_poly.pdbx_seq_one_letter_code
_entity_poly.pdbx_strand_id
1 'polypeptide(L)'
;MKNCIILIFFIFFNTLNSNELQANLNNSIIVKVDKKIITNFEVKNKILRTLIISGNEINQTNINKLKKQTLDSLINLKLKEIELENFDLKIDKKRVDSYVNVVSRNKPQDLKNKLTNYNLDFNLFLKEIETELKWKQFIFKKYSKRIEIDEVFIEKEVEKIFLSQVKNYEVNLSEIEIFHNKNKSNNELISEIQNEIKDNGFDDTALKFSISNTSSQKGNLGWLSINSLSDKIKTVINNTEIGQVSKPIIQTNSILFLKLNSKRETKIDDIDKTEFKNNLINQKRNEMFNLFSVSHLSKLKNFYFVEYQ
;
A
#
# COMPACT_ATOMS: atom_id res chain seq x y z
N MET A 1 -81.60 11.92 44.52
CA MET A 1 -81.11 12.54 43.30
C MET A 1 -79.74 13.14 43.60
N LYS A 2 -78.64 12.49 43.25
CA LYS A 2 -77.29 13.05 43.20
C LYS A 2 -76.56 12.32 42.10
N ASN A 3 -76.32 13.00 40.98
CA ASN A 3 -75.58 12.50 39.84
C ASN A 3 -74.09 12.45 40.19
N CYS A 4 -73.54 11.28 40.10
CA CYS A 4 -72.09 11.09 40.22
C CYS A 4 -71.49 11.03 38.81
N ILE A 5 -70.78 12.09 38.41
CA ILE A 5 -70.08 12.17 37.14
C ILE A 5 -68.77 11.51 37.37
N ILE A 6 -68.56 10.34 36.77
CA ILE A 6 -67.26 9.65 36.73
C ILE A 6 -66.45 10.24 35.57
N LEU A 7 -65.43 10.98 35.96
CA LEU A 7 -64.43 11.54 34.98
C LEU A 7 -63.41 10.44 34.69
N ILE A 8 -63.50 9.82 33.51
CA ILE A 8 -62.47 8.85 33.02
C ILE A 8 -61.33 9.65 32.47
N PHE A 9 -60.23 9.62 33.21
CA PHE A 9 -58.95 10.20 32.78
C PHE A 9 -58.27 9.19 31.83
N PHE A 10 -58.36 9.47 30.51
CA PHE A 10 -57.64 8.70 29.50
C PHE A 10 -56.20 9.13 29.52
N ILE A 11 -55.34 8.36 30.20
CA ILE A 11 -53.89 8.52 30.12
C ILE A 11 -53.45 7.93 28.79
N PHE A 12 -53.17 8.82 27.85
CA PHE A 12 -52.52 8.49 26.58
C PHE A 12 -51.07 8.16 26.87
N PHE A 13 -50.78 6.87 27.05
CA PHE A 13 -49.40 6.38 27.10
C PHE A 13 -48.81 6.47 25.66
N ASN A 14 -48.15 7.59 25.35
CA ASN A 14 -47.31 7.67 24.16
C ASN A 14 -46.12 6.72 24.38
N THR A 15 -46.25 5.50 23.91
CA THR A 15 -45.09 4.63 23.67
C THR A 15 -44.26 5.26 22.56
N LEU A 16 -43.27 6.01 22.98
CA LEU A 16 -42.12 6.31 22.11
C LEU A 16 -41.53 4.97 21.69
N ASN A 17 -41.94 4.50 20.52
CA ASN A 17 -41.19 3.48 19.78
C ASN A 17 -39.84 4.10 19.46
N SER A 18 -38.90 3.99 20.39
CA SER A 18 -37.49 4.02 20.08
C SER A 18 -37.26 2.83 19.15
N ASN A 19 -37.35 3.07 17.84
CA ASN A 19 -36.69 2.22 16.88
C ASN A 19 -35.22 2.30 17.24
N GLU A 20 -34.78 1.42 18.15
CA GLU A 20 -33.40 1.00 18.18
C GLU A 20 -33.11 0.47 16.77
N LEU A 21 -32.45 1.30 15.97
CA LEU A 21 -31.64 0.84 14.84
C LEU A 21 -30.64 -0.14 15.44
N GLN A 22 -31.08 -1.37 15.70
CA GLN A 22 -30.18 -2.49 15.80
C GLN A 22 -29.45 -2.51 14.46
N ALA A 23 -28.26 -1.91 14.47
CA ALA A 23 -27.29 -2.15 13.43
C ALA A 23 -27.03 -3.66 13.48
N ASN A 24 -27.81 -4.41 12.73
CA ASN A 24 -27.51 -5.78 12.35
C ASN A 24 -26.22 -5.70 11.57
N LEU A 25 -25.13 -5.63 12.31
CA LEU A 25 -23.78 -5.90 11.82
C LEU A 25 -23.78 -7.38 11.46
N ASN A 26 -24.38 -7.72 10.32
CA ASN A 26 -24.14 -8.98 9.66
C ASN A 26 -22.65 -9.00 9.30
N ASN A 27 -21.85 -9.35 10.31
CA ASN A 27 -20.41 -9.53 10.17
C ASN A 27 -20.15 -10.89 9.50
N SER A 28 -20.69 -11.01 8.25
CA SER A 28 -20.59 -12.23 7.47
C SER A 28 -19.13 -12.45 7.07
N ILE A 29 -18.73 -13.70 7.07
CA ILE A 29 -17.46 -14.13 6.50
C ILE A 29 -17.61 -14.01 4.98
N ILE A 30 -16.66 -13.36 4.33
CA ILE A 30 -16.62 -13.23 2.86
C ILE A 30 -15.58 -14.18 2.26
N VAL A 31 -14.43 -14.32 2.94
CA VAL A 31 -13.33 -15.18 2.50
C VAL A 31 -12.72 -15.87 3.70
N LYS A 32 -12.38 -17.12 3.53
CA LYS A 32 -11.47 -17.88 4.39
C LYS A 32 -10.12 -18.00 3.71
N VAL A 33 -9.06 -17.69 4.43
CA VAL A 33 -7.68 -17.88 4.01
C VAL A 33 -7.06 -18.84 5.01
N ASP A 34 -7.03 -20.11 4.68
CA ASP A 34 -6.69 -21.19 5.61
C ASP A 34 -7.49 -21.05 6.94
N LYS A 35 -6.84 -20.86 8.08
CA LYS A 35 -7.47 -20.65 9.39
C LYS A 35 -7.89 -19.19 9.70
N LYS A 36 -7.59 -18.25 8.82
CA LYS A 36 -7.98 -16.84 8.97
C LYS A 36 -9.25 -16.55 8.19
N ILE A 37 -10.01 -15.59 8.69
CA ILE A 37 -11.22 -15.13 8.01
C ILE A 37 -11.09 -13.66 7.63
N ILE A 38 -11.80 -13.28 6.57
CA ILE A 38 -12.03 -11.91 6.17
C ILE A 38 -13.53 -11.68 6.24
N THR A 39 -13.93 -10.66 6.98
CA THR A 39 -15.34 -10.33 7.19
C THR A 39 -15.76 -9.11 6.36
N ASN A 40 -17.08 -8.99 6.15
CA ASN A 40 -17.66 -7.80 5.53
C ASN A 40 -17.26 -6.51 6.27
N PHE A 41 -17.15 -6.56 7.59
CA PHE A 41 -16.70 -5.44 8.43
C PHE A 41 -15.27 -5.01 8.07
N GLU A 42 -14.32 -5.96 7.96
CA GLU A 42 -12.93 -5.65 7.61
C GLU A 42 -12.85 -5.04 6.21
N VAL A 43 -13.57 -5.59 5.23
CA VAL A 43 -13.62 -5.05 3.85
C VAL A 43 -14.17 -3.63 3.85
N LYS A 44 -15.33 -3.40 4.47
CA LYS A 44 -15.94 -2.08 4.58
C LYS A 44 -15.01 -1.08 5.28
N ASN A 45 -14.44 -1.48 6.41
CA ASN A 45 -13.51 -0.65 7.17
C ASN A 45 -12.31 -0.23 6.30
N LYS A 46 -11.69 -1.16 5.59
CA LYS A 46 -10.52 -0.87 4.74
C LYS A 46 -10.90 0.00 3.54
N ILE A 47 -12.04 -0.22 2.88
CA ILE A 47 -12.50 0.61 1.76
C ILE A 47 -12.71 2.06 2.22
N LEU A 48 -13.53 2.26 3.26
CA LEU A 48 -13.86 3.61 3.73
C LEU A 48 -12.63 4.35 4.26
N ARG A 49 -11.77 3.65 5.02
CA ARG A 49 -10.49 4.21 5.47
C ARG A 49 -9.63 4.65 4.29
N THR A 50 -9.55 3.83 3.25
CA THR A 50 -8.78 4.16 2.05
C THR A 50 -9.32 5.42 1.38
N LEU A 51 -10.64 5.56 1.22
CA LEU A 51 -11.26 6.75 0.67
C LEU A 51 -11.00 8.00 1.52
N ILE A 52 -11.09 7.88 2.86
CA ILE A 52 -10.82 8.98 3.79
C ILE A 52 -9.36 9.44 3.71
N ILE A 53 -8.41 8.49 3.72
CA ILE A 53 -6.97 8.80 3.67
C ILE A 53 -6.60 9.45 2.34
N SER A 54 -7.19 8.99 1.24
CA SER A 54 -6.94 9.53 -0.10
C SER A 54 -7.71 10.84 -0.37
N GLY A 55 -8.64 11.23 0.51
CA GLY A 55 -9.47 12.42 0.31
C GLY A 55 -10.55 12.26 -0.75
N ASN A 56 -10.84 11.02 -1.16
CA ASN A 56 -11.84 10.72 -2.15
C ASN A 56 -13.24 10.69 -1.54
N GLU A 57 -14.22 11.00 -2.38
CA GLU A 57 -15.63 11.00 -2.01
C GLU A 57 -16.10 9.59 -1.63
N ILE A 58 -16.84 9.49 -0.52
CA ILE A 58 -17.48 8.24 -0.10
C ILE A 58 -18.81 8.11 -0.83
N ASN A 59 -18.78 7.51 -2.00
CA ASN A 59 -19.98 7.19 -2.79
C ASN A 59 -19.92 5.74 -3.29
N GLN A 60 -21.05 5.23 -3.77
CA GLN A 60 -21.19 3.83 -4.18
C GLN A 60 -20.24 3.46 -5.33
N THR A 61 -19.98 4.39 -6.24
CA THR A 61 -19.06 4.17 -7.38
C THR A 61 -17.64 3.92 -6.88
N ASN A 62 -17.12 4.78 -5.99
CA ASN A 62 -15.78 4.66 -5.42
C ASN A 62 -15.67 3.41 -4.52
N ILE A 63 -16.71 3.10 -3.76
CA ILE A 63 -16.77 1.86 -2.97
C ILE A 63 -16.68 0.63 -3.88
N ASN A 64 -17.46 0.59 -4.96
CA ASN A 64 -17.46 -0.55 -5.88
C ASN A 64 -16.12 -0.74 -6.60
N LYS A 65 -15.47 0.36 -7.00
CA LYS A 65 -14.11 0.33 -7.60
C LYS A 65 -13.08 -0.33 -6.68
N LEU A 66 -13.20 -0.14 -5.36
CA LEU A 66 -12.22 -0.63 -4.38
C LEU A 66 -12.48 -2.06 -3.88
N LYS A 67 -13.70 -2.60 -4.05
CA LYS A 67 -14.09 -3.88 -3.42
C LYS A 67 -13.12 -5.02 -3.72
N LYS A 68 -12.89 -5.30 -5.01
CA LYS A 68 -12.05 -6.44 -5.42
C LYS A 68 -10.64 -6.31 -4.88
N GLN A 69 -10.05 -5.16 -5.06
CA GLN A 69 -8.68 -4.90 -4.65
C GLN A 69 -8.50 -4.86 -3.13
N THR A 70 -9.45 -4.27 -2.41
CA THR A 70 -9.44 -4.35 -0.95
C THR A 70 -9.47 -5.80 -0.48
N LEU A 71 -10.26 -6.64 -1.15
CA LEU A 71 -10.32 -8.06 -0.83
C LEU A 71 -8.99 -8.76 -1.11
N ASP A 72 -8.38 -8.53 -2.27
CA ASP A 72 -7.06 -9.07 -2.62
C ASP A 72 -5.98 -8.61 -1.63
N SER A 73 -6.03 -7.34 -1.21
CA SER A 73 -5.11 -6.78 -0.21
C SER A 73 -5.30 -7.43 1.18
N LEU A 74 -6.54 -7.67 1.60
CA LEU A 74 -6.83 -8.36 2.87
C LEU A 74 -6.40 -9.83 2.82
N ILE A 75 -6.60 -10.52 1.69
CA ILE A 75 -6.08 -11.88 1.49
C ILE A 75 -4.55 -11.91 1.65
N ASN A 76 -3.85 -10.97 1.01
CA ASN A 76 -2.40 -10.83 1.16
C ASN A 76 -2.00 -10.60 2.62
N LEU A 77 -2.74 -9.74 3.32
CA LEU A 77 -2.49 -9.46 4.74
C LEU A 77 -2.67 -10.72 5.60
N LYS A 78 -3.74 -11.50 5.37
CA LYS A 78 -3.97 -12.75 6.11
C LYS A 78 -2.87 -13.78 5.83
N LEU A 79 -2.41 -13.90 4.58
CA LEU A 79 -1.28 -14.77 4.23
C LEU A 79 0.00 -14.36 4.97
N LYS A 80 0.28 -13.06 5.04
CA LYS A 80 1.40 -12.54 5.83
C LYS A 80 1.22 -12.85 7.32
N GLU A 81 0.03 -12.63 7.88
CA GLU A 81 -0.27 -12.96 9.27
C GLU A 81 -0.03 -14.45 9.56
N ILE A 82 -0.46 -15.37 8.68
CA ILE A 82 -0.25 -16.81 8.84
C ILE A 82 1.23 -17.15 8.85
N GLU A 83 1.99 -16.65 7.89
CA GLU A 83 3.44 -16.90 7.83
C GLU A 83 4.18 -16.36 9.06
N LEU A 84 3.75 -15.20 9.56
CA LEU A 84 4.38 -14.52 10.70
C LEU A 84 4.08 -15.17 12.06
N GLU A 85 3.05 -16.02 12.18
CA GLU A 85 2.67 -16.66 13.45
C GLU A 85 3.79 -17.52 14.06
N ASN A 86 4.65 -18.08 13.20
CA ASN A 86 5.75 -18.94 13.64
C ASN A 86 7.01 -18.15 14.01
N PHE A 87 6.95 -16.81 14.02
CA PHE A 87 8.10 -15.95 14.27
C PHE A 87 7.78 -14.94 15.39
N ASP A 88 8.60 -14.94 16.44
CA ASP A 88 8.51 -13.90 17.49
C ASP A 88 9.16 -12.59 16.98
N LEU A 89 8.38 -11.83 16.23
CA LEU A 89 8.79 -10.53 15.69
C LEU A 89 8.11 -9.42 16.46
N LYS A 90 8.92 -8.56 17.06
CA LYS A 90 8.45 -7.37 17.79
C LYS A 90 8.75 -6.12 16.98
N ILE A 91 7.78 -5.23 16.93
CA ILE A 91 7.93 -3.93 16.27
C ILE A 91 7.87 -2.84 17.32
N ASP A 92 8.83 -1.94 17.27
CA ASP A 92 8.81 -0.74 18.13
C ASP A 92 7.62 0.13 17.77
N LYS A 93 6.88 0.55 18.78
CA LYS A 93 5.74 1.47 18.65
C LYS A 93 6.10 2.74 17.90
N LYS A 94 7.31 3.28 18.10
CA LYS A 94 7.80 4.47 17.38
C LYS A 94 7.79 4.27 15.87
N ARG A 95 8.05 3.06 15.37
CA ARG A 95 8.00 2.76 13.94
C ARG A 95 6.57 2.77 13.41
N VAL A 96 5.62 2.24 14.19
CA VAL A 96 4.19 2.29 13.87
C VAL A 96 3.71 3.76 13.84
N ASP A 97 4.07 4.54 14.86
CA ASP A 97 3.70 5.95 14.97
C ASP A 97 4.29 6.77 13.81
N SER A 98 5.56 6.53 13.45
CA SER A 98 6.19 7.17 12.29
C SER A 98 5.44 6.88 10.99
N TYR A 99 4.97 5.65 10.84
CA TYR A 99 4.21 5.24 9.66
C TYR A 99 2.83 5.94 9.61
N VAL A 100 2.14 5.99 10.75
CA VAL A 100 0.88 6.73 10.90
C VAL A 100 1.06 8.21 10.58
N ASN A 101 2.17 8.82 11.05
CA ASN A 101 2.50 10.21 10.75
C ASN A 101 2.64 10.47 9.24
N VAL A 102 3.35 9.59 8.53
CA VAL A 102 3.51 9.71 7.07
C VAL A 102 2.15 9.64 6.36
N VAL A 103 1.34 8.61 6.68
CA VAL A 103 0.03 8.40 6.05
C VAL A 103 -0.94 9.53 6.37
N SER A 104 -0.91 10.05 7.59
CA SER A 104 -1.77 11.16 8.06
C SER A 104 -1.27 12.54 7.63
N ARG A 105 -0.15 12.62 6.89
CA ARG A 105 0.51 13.92 6.55
C ARG A 105 0.88 14.72 7.81
N ASN A 106 1.43 14.04 8.81
CA ASN A 106 1.77 14.57 10.13
C ASN A 106 0.57 15.08 10.96
N LYS A 107 -0.62 14.57 10.70
CA LYS A 107 -1.85 14.88 11.44
C LYS A 107 -2.55 13.61 11.95
N PRO A 108 -1.87 12.80 12.81
CA PRO A 108 -2.40 11.50 13.22
C PRO A 108 -3.71 11.60 14.01
N GLN A 109 -3.87 12.64 14.83
CA GLN A 109 -5.10 12.83 15.60
C GLN A 109 -6.27 13.21 14.71
N ASP A 110 -6.06 14.05 13.68
CA ASP A 110 -7.11 14.40 12.71
C ASP A 110 -7.54 13.17 11.93
N LEU A 111 -6.59 12.31 11.52
CA LEU A 111 -6.92 11.05 10.88
C LEU A 111 -7.75 10.15 11.79
N LYS A 112 -7.31 9.96 13.05
CA LYS A 112 -8.03 9.16 14.03
C LYS A 112 -9.46 9.68 14.22
N ASN A 113 -9.64 10.99 14.43
CA ASN A 113 -10.94 11.62 14.60
C ASN A 113 -11.83 11.40 13.37
N LYS A 114 -11.28 11.60 12.16
CA LYS A 114 -12.02 11.33 10.92
C LYS A 114 -12.50 9.88 10.85
N LEU A 115 -11.63 8.91 11.13
CA LEU A 115 -12.02 7.50 11.10
C LEU A 115 -13.10 7.19 12.15
N THR A 116 -12.98 7.72 13.35
CA THR A 116 -13.97 7.54 14.42
C THR A 116 -15.34 8.13 14.03
N ASN A 117 -15.39 9.29 13.37
CA ASN A 117 -16.64 9.90 12.91
C ASN A 117 -17.38 9.05 11.87
N TYR A 118 -16.68 8.17 11.16
CA TYR A 118 -17.27 7.19 10.24
C TYR A 118 -17.47 5.80 10.89
N ASN A 119 -17.34 5.69 12.21
CA ASN A 119 -17.40 4.42 12.96
C ASN A 119 -16.41 3.37 12.45
N LEU A 120 -15.22 3.79 12.04
CA LEU A 120 -14.16 2.89 11.58
C LEU A 120 -13.20 2.55 12.71
N ASP A 121 -12.78 1.28 12.75
CA ASP A 121 -11.83 0.80 13.75
C ASP A 121 -10.39 1.18 13.38
N PHE A 122 -9.84 2.13 14.13
CA PHE A 122 -8.45 2.56 13.98
C PHE A 122 -7.44 1.45 14.34
N ASN A 123 -7.82 0.51 15.22
CA ASN A 123 -6.92 -0.59 15.61
C ASN A 123 -6.69 -1.57 14.45
N LEU A 124 -7.67 -1.78 13.57
CA LEU A 124 -7.47 -2.57 12.36
C LEU A 124 -6.40 -1.94 11.46
N PHE A 125 -6.35 -0.61 11.39
CA PHE A 125 -5.31 0.08 10.65
C PHE A 125 -3.93 -0.07 11.29
N LEU A 126 -3.83 0.08 12.62
CA LEU A 126 -2.57 -0.11 13.35
C LEU A 126 -2.06 -1.55 13.21
N LYS A 127 -2.95 -2.54 13.31
CA LYS A 127 -2.61 -3.95 13.13
C LYS A 127 -2.10 -4.24 11.72
N GLU A 128 -2.70 -3.64 10.70
CA GLU A 128 -2.22 -3.76 9.32
C GLU A 128 -0.80 -3.21 9.17
N ILE A 129 -0.54 -2.00 9.71
CA ILE A 129 0.81 -1.41 9.71
C ILE A 129 1.80 -2.32 10.44
N GLU A 130 1.44 -2.82 11.61
CA GLU A 130 2.31 -3.71 12.39
C GLU A 130 2.63 -4.99 11.61
N THR A 131 1.64 -5.59 10.96
CA THR A 131 1.84 -6.78 10.11
C THR A 131 2.79 -6.49 8.96
N GLU A 132 2.64 -5.36 8.26
CA GLU A 132 3.53 -4.97 7.17
C GLU A 132 4.96 -4.72 7.67
N LEU A 133 5.15 -4.09 8.83
CA LEU A 133 6.46 -3.88 9.43
C LEU A 133 7.11 -5.21 9.86
N LYS A 134 6.34 -6.13 10.46
CA LYS A 134 6.80 -7.49 10.77
C LYS A 134 7.19 -8.26 9.52
N TRP A 135 6.39 -8.13 8.46
CA TRP A 135 6.68 -8.75 7.18
C TRP A 135 8.01 -8.28 6.59
N LYS A 136 8.26 -6.96 6.57
CA LYS A 136 9.57 -6.42 6.16
C LYS A 136 10.72 -7.00 6.97
N GLN A 137 10.55 -7.07 8.30
CA GLN A 137 11.57 -7.65 9.18
C GLN A 137 11.78 -9.15 8.95
N PHE A 138 10.71 -9.90 8.70
CA PHE A 138 10.75 -11.31 8.33
C PHE A 138 11.52 -11.54 7.03
N ILE A 139 11.16 -10.82 5.98
CA ILE A 139 11.85 -10.91 4.67
C ILE A 139 13.33 -10.59 4.82
N PHE A 140 13.67 -9.55 5.57
CA PHE A 140 15.06 -9.23 5.87
C PHE A 140 15.77 -10.39 6.57
N LYS A 141 15.21 -10.92 7.68
CA LYS A 141 15.83 -12.03 8.43
C LYS A 141 16.00 -13.29 7.58
N LYS A 142 14.99 -13.62 6.76
CA LYS A 142 14.95 -14.85 5.97
C LYS A 142 15.91 -14.81 4.78
N TYR A 143 16.03 -13.64 4.15
CA TYR A 143 16.70 -13.53 2.85
C TYR A 143 18.00 -12.72 2.86
N SER A 144 18.36 -12.03 3.95
CA SER A 144 19.59 -11.22 4.01
C SER A 144 20.86 -11.99 3.62
N LYS A 145 20.97 -13.26 4.07
CA LYS A 145 22.11 -14.13 3.74
C LYS A 145 22.13 -14.62 2.28
N ARG A 146 21.04 -14.41 1.53
CA ARG A 146 20.94 -14.79 0.12
C ARG A 146 21.17 -13.61 -0.81
N ILE A 147 21.32 -12.42 -0.24
CA ILE A 147 21.62 -11.22 -1.02
C ILE A 147 23.12 -11.11 -1.12
N GLU A 148 23.62 -11.51 -2.26
CA GLU A 148 25.00 -11.30 -2.66
C GLU A 148 25.03 -10.08 -3.58
N ILE A 149 25.74 -9.05 -3.17
CA ILE A 149 25.99 -7.88 -4.01
C ILE A 149 27.37 -8.09 -4.64
N ASP A 150 27.40 -8.18 -5.94
CA ASP A 150 28.66 -8.23 -6.69
C ASP A 150 29.35 -6.85 -6.59
N GLU A 151 30.21 -6.73 -5.59
CA GLU A 151 30.94 -5.47 -5.35
C GLU A 151 31.85 -5.10 -6.51
N VAL A 152 32.39 -6.09 -7.24
CA VAL A 152 33.22 -5.85 -8.43
C VAL A 152 32.39 -5.25 -9.54
N PHE A 153 31.17 -5.76 -9.73
CA PHE A 153 30.23 -5.17 -10.69
C PHE A 153 29.84 -3.75 -10.27
N ILE A 154 29.54 -3.53 -9.00
CA ILE A 154 29.22 -2.19 -8.47
C ILE A 154 30.40 -1.22 -8.69
N GLU A 155 31.64 -1.64 -8.38
CA GLU A 155 32.83 -0.81 -8.58
C GLU A 155 32.97 -0.39 -10.06
N LYS A 156 32.83 -1.34 -10.99
CA LYS A 156 32.88 -1.07 -12.43
C LYS A 156 31.77 -0.10 -12.88
N GLU A 157 30.57 -0.25 -12.36
CA GLU A 157 29.47 0.68 -12.67
C GLU A 157 29.75 2.08 -12.11
N VAL A 158 30.28 2.17 -10.89
CA VAL A 158 30.69 3.45 -10.29
C VAL A 158 31.79 4.09 -11.14
N GLU A 159 32.86 3.35 -11.50
CA GLU A 159 33.94 3.86 -12.34
C GLU A 159 33.46 4.30 -13.71
N LYS A 160 32.62 3.52 -14.37
CA LYS A 160 32.02 3.86 -15.66
C LYS A 160 31.26 5.19 -15.59
N ILE A 161 30.51 5.41 -14.50
CA ILE A 161 29.75 6.65 -14.27
C ILE A 161 30.70 7.84 -14.09
N PHE A 162 31.77 7.68 -13.31
CA PHE A 162 32.73 8.75 -13.06
C PHE A 162 33.65 9.01 -14.27
N LEU A 163 33.99 8.00 -15.05
CA LEU A 163 34.84 8.14 -16.25
C LEU A 163 34.07 8.67 -17.47
N SER A 164 32.77 8.45 -17.55
CA SER A 164 31.99 8.78 -18.75
C SER A 164 31.78 10.28 -18.96
N GLN A 165 32.15 11.16 -18.03
CA GLN A 165 31.89 12.63 -18.06
C GLN A 165 30.45 12.97 -18.50
N VAL A 166 29.56 11.98 -18.46
CA VAL A 166 28.15 12.16 -18.82
C VAL A 166 27.53 13.04 -17.76
N LYS A 167 26.77 14.02 -18.17
CA LYS A 167 25.93 14.82 -17.27
C LYS A 167 25.14 13.86 -16.38
N ASN A 168 25.64 13.68 -15.17
CA ASN A 168 24.93 12.90 -14.17
C ASN A 168 23.74 13.71 -13.69
N TYR A 169 22.62 13.07 -13.61
CA TYR A 169 21.45 13.66 -13.01
C TYR A 169 20.77 12.64 -12.10
N GLU A 170 20.13 13.16 -11.09
CA GLU A 170 19.26 12.41 -10.21
C GLU A 170 17.82 12.65 -10.61
N VAL A 171 17.03 11.63 -10.41
CA VAL A 171 15.58 11.65 -10.63
C VAL A 171 14.88 11.36 -9.32
N ASN A 172 13.87 12.15 -9.00
CA ASN A 172 12.96 11.84 -7.91
C ASN A 172 11.80 11.07 -8.47
N LEU A 173 11.64 9.83 -8.01
CA LEU A 173 10.66 8.90 -8.55
C LEU A 173 9.63 8.48 -7.51
N SER A 174 8.45 8.16 -7.99
CA SER A 174 7.46 7.35 -7.27
C SER A 174 7.08 6.14 -8.10
N GLU A 175 6.66 5.05 -7.45
CA GLU A 175 6.32 3.79 -8.10
C GLU A 175 4.94 3.29 -7.71
N ILE A 176 4.29 2.60 -8.65
CA ILE A 176 3.16 1.72 -8.40
C ILE A 176 3.52 0.36 -9.00
N GLU A 177 3.53 -0.67 -8.17
CA GLU A 177 3.76 -2.03 -8.61
C GLU A 177 2.51 -2.87 -8.33
N ILE A 178 2.02 -3.60 -9.33
CA ILE A 178 0.84 -4.47 -9.20
C ILE A 178 1.17 -5.87 -9.68
N PHE A 179 0.57 -6.89 -9.06
CA PHE A 179 0.68 -8.27 -9.54
C PHE A 179 -0.04 -8.48 -10.86
N HIS A 180 0.50 -9.40 -11.68
CA HIS A 180 -0.29 -10.03 -12.73
C HIS A 180 -1.53 -10.72 -12.13
N ASN A 181 -2.63 -10.67 -12.84
CA ASN A 181 -3.87 -11.30 -12.44
C ASN A 181 -4.21 -12.43 -13.44
N LYS A 182 -4.43 -13.65 -12.94
CA LYS A 182 -4.78 -14.81 -13.80
C LYS A 182 -6.08 -14.62 -14.59
N ASN A 183 -6.96 -13.73 -14.12
CA ASN A 183 -8.30 -13.50 -14.68
C ASN A 183 -8.40 -12.20 -15.52
N LYS A 184 -7.31 -11.44 -15.65
CA LYS A 184 -7.24 -10.20 -16.42
C LYS A 184 -5.97 -10.18 -17.26
N SER A 185 -6.07 -9.71 -18.48
CA SER A 185 -4.88 -9.45 -19.31
C SER A 185 -4.07 -8.29 -18.74
N ASN A 186 -2.79 -8.21 -19.10
CA ASN A 186 -1.95 -7.08 -18.71
C ASN A 186 -2.51 -5.74 -19.23
N ASN A 187 -3.12 -5.73 -20.42
CA ASN A 187 -3.70 -4.52 -20.98
C ASN A 187 -4.91 -4.02 -20.17
N GLU A 188 -5.75 -4.92 -19.69
CA GLU A 188 -6.87 -4.56 -18.80
C GLU A 188 -6.38 -3.99 -17.46
N LEU A 189 -5.36 -4.62 -16.85
CA LEU A 189 -4.74 -4.13 -15.62
C LEU A 189 -4.08 -2.76 -15.81
N ILE A 190 -3.36 -2.58 -16.91
CA ILE A 190 -2.73 -1.32 -17.26
C ILE A 190 -3.77 -0.22 -17.41
N SER A 191 -4.84 -0.49 -18.17
CA SER A 191 -5.92 0.49 -18.38
C SER A 191 -6.63 0.84 -17.07
N GLU A 192 -6.86 -0.13 -16.20
CA GLU A 192 -7.47 0.09 -14.89
C GLU A 192 -6.62 1.04 -14.03
N ILE A 193 -5.31 0.80 -13.95
CA ILE A 193 -4.40 1.64 -13.17
C ILE A 193 -4.22 3.02 -13.79
N GLN A 194 -4.13 3.11 -15.11
CA GLN A 194 -4.03 4.41 -15.79
C GLN A 194 -5.28 5.27 -15.59
N ASN A 195 -6.47 4.67 -15.64
CA ASN A 195 -7.71 5.37 -15.33
C ASN A 195 -7.75 5.83 -13.86
N GLU A 196 -7.34 4.96 -12.93
CA GLU A 196 -7.28 5.32 -11.51
C GLU A 196 -6.29 6.47 -11.26
N ILE A 197 -5.12 6.44 -11.91
CA ILE A 197 -4.14 7.55 -11.84
C ILE A 197 -4.73 8.85 -12.38
N LYS A 198 -5.49 8.79 -13.47
CA LYS A 198 -6.14 9.95 -14.08
C LYS A 198 -7.22 10.53 -13.17
N ASP A 199 -8.04 9.67 -12.55
CA ASP A 199 -9.19 10.07 -11.76
C ASP A 199 -8.79 10.55 -10.36
N ASN A 200 -7.80 9.91 -9.73
CA ASN A 200 -7.47 10.07 -8.32
C ASN A 200 -6.02 10.48 -8.05
N GLY A 201 -5.19 10.54 -9.07
CA GLY A 201 -3.78 10.87 -8.97
C GLY A 201 -2.89 9.67 -8.62
N PHE A 202 -1.59 9.83 -8.90
CA PHE A 202 -0.60 8.77 -8.72
C PHE A 202 -0.43 8.34 -7.26
N ASP A 203 -0.34 9.31 -6.36
CA ASP A 203 -0.09 9.09 -4.93
C ASP A 203 -1.18 8.22 -4.29
N ASP A 204 -2.44 8.55 -4.57
CA ASP A 204 -3.59 7.84 -4.02
C ASP A 204 -3.75 6.47 -4.66
N THR A 205 -3.42 6.35 -5.96
CA THR A 205 -3.36 5.07 -6.65
C THR A 205 -2.27 4.18 -6.06
N ALA A 206 -1.10 4.72 -5.71
CA ALA A 206 -0.02 3.97 -5.05
C ALA A 206 -0.47 3.43 -3.68
N LEU A 207 -1.12 4.26 -2.86
CA LEU A 207 -1.67 3.84 -1.56
C LEU A 207 -2.67 2.70 -1.67
N LYS A 208 -3.48 2.74 -2.72
CA LYS A 208 -4.59 1.80 -2.92
C LYS A 208 -4.13 0.49 -3.55
N PHE A 209 -3.26 0.57 -4.58
CA PHE A 209 -3.03 -0.50 -5.54
C PHE A 209 -1.62 -1.09 -5.47
N SER A 210 -0.65 -0.33 -5.03
CA SER A 210 0.72 -0.81 -5.06
C SER A 210 0.98 -1.90 -4.04
N ILE A 211 1.64 -2.96 -4.50
CA ILE A 211 2.15 -4.04 -3.66
C ILE A 211 3.57 -3.76 -3.16
N SER A 212 4.17 -2.70 -3.67
CA SER A 212 5.53 -2.29 -3.33
C SER A 212 5.65 -1.89 -1.85
N ASN A 213 6.85 -2.03 -1.29
CA ASN A 213 7.14 -1.59 0.08
C ASN A 213 7.01 -0.08 0.29
N THR A 214 6.99 0.69 -0.81
CA THR A 214 6.83 2.15 -0.80
C THR A 214 5.35 2.56 -0.85
N SER A 215 4.43 1.63 -1.05
CA SER A 215 2.99 1.90 -1.21
C SER A 215 2.43 2.81 -0.13
N SER A 216 2.79 2.54 1.11
CA SER A 216 2.36 3.32 2.28
C SER A 216 2.96 4.73 2.35
N GLN A 217 4.02 4.96 1.62
CA GLN A 217 4.64 6.27 1.42
C GLN A 217 4.26 6.85 0.05
N LYS A 218 3.09 6.44 -0.48
CA LYS A 218 2.56 6.90 -1.77
C LYS A 218 3.46 6.54 -2.96
N GLY A 219 4.16 5.43 -2.82
CA GLY A 219 5.11 4.96 -3.82
C GLY A 219 6.44 5.72 -3.87
N ASN A 220 6.71 6.63 -2.93
CA ASN A 220 7.89 7.50 -2.98
C ASN A 220 9.19 6.70 -2.85
N LEU A 221 10.02 6.76 -3.89
CA LEU A 221 11.39 6.20 -3.93
C LEU A 221 12.46 7.23 -3.56
N GLY A 222 12.11 8.53 -3.56
CA GLY A 222 13.05 9.62 -3.33
C GLY A 222 13.96 9.91 -4.53
N TRP A 223 15.13 10.50 -4.24
CA TRP A 223 16.15 10.84 -5.24
C TRP A 223 17.03 9.62 -5.54
N LEU A 224 17.13 9.27 -6.81
CA LEU A 224 17.92 8.16 -7.31
C LEU A 224 18.81 8.64 -8.45
N SER A 225 20.06 8.21 -8.47
CA SER A 225 20.91 8.43 -9.64
C SER A 225 20.33 7.69 -10.83
N ILE A 226 20.19 8.36 -11.97
CA ILE A 226 19.74 7.71 -13.22
C ILE A 226 20.61 6.50 -13.56
N ASN A 227 21.88 6.56 -13.23
CA ASN A 227 22.84 5.51 -13.55
C ASN A 227 22.71 4.28 -12.65
N SER A 228 22.02 4.39 -11.50
CA SER A 228 21.73 3.25 -10.63
C SER A 228 20.53 2.42 -11.11
N LEU A 229 19.75 2.95 -12.03
CA LEU A 229 18.56 2.28 -12.57
C LEU A 229 18.96 1.27 -13.68
N SER A 230 18.15 0.23 -13.85
CA SER A 230 18.32 -0.70 -14.97
C SER A 230 18.13 0.00 -16.32
N ASP A 231 18.76 -0.49 -17.38
CA ASP A 231 18.68 0.14 -18.72
C ASP A 231 17.25 0.26 -19.22
N LYS A 232 16.40 -0.72 -18.88
CA LYS A 232 14.96 -0.67 -19.20
C LYS A 232 14.27 0.50 -18.51
N ILE A 233 14.55 0.72 -17.23
CA ILE A 233 14.00 1.83 -16.44
C ILE A 233 14.57 3.16 -16.94
N LYS A 234 15.89 3.23 -17.16
CA LYS A 234 16.54 4.44 -17.73
C LYS A 234 15.87 4.88 -19.02
N THR A 235 15.67 3.93 -19.96
CA THR A 235 15.03 4.22 -21.25
C THR A 235 13.63 4.78 -21.06
N VAL A 236 12.85 4.20 -20.15
CA VAL A 236 11.48 4.66 -19.89
C VAL A 236 11.49 6.05 -19.25
N ILE A 237 12.31 6.28 -18.23
CA ILE A 237 12.39 7.56 -17.52
C ILE A 237 12.93 8.67 -18.44
N ASN A 238 13.89 8.38 -19.31
CA ASN A 238 14.40 9.37 -20.28
C ASN A 238 13.33 9.84 -21.28
N ASN A 239 12.31 9.04 -21.52
CA ASN A 239 11.17 9.36 -22.38
C ASN A 239 9.94 9.86 -21.58
N THR A 240 10.11 10.17 -20.28
CA THR A 240 9.03 10.65 -19.42
C THR A 240 9.30 12.10 -19.03
N GLU A 241 8.32 12.97 -19.21
CA GLU A 241 8.42 14.37 -18.79
C GLU A 241 8.25 14.51 -17.27
N ILE A 242 8.84 15.55 -16.69
CA ILE A 242 8.71 15.84 -15.24
C ILE A 242 7.23 16.05 -14.91
N GLY A 243 6.78 15.41 -13.85
CA GLY A 243 5.40 15.38 -13.40
C GLY A 243 4.54 14.30 -14.05
N GLN A 244 5.02 13.65 -15.11
CA GLN A 244 4.28 12.63 -15.85
C GLN A 244 4.56 11.22 -15.37
N VAL A 245 3.63 10.32 -15.67
CA VAL A 245 3.74 8.88 -15.43
C VAL A 245 4.30 8.21 -16.67
N SER A 246 5.25 7.31 -16.45
CA SER A 246 5.91 6.55 -17.51
C SER A 246 4.97 5.57 -18.22
N LYS A 247 5.41 5.07 -19.37
CA LYS A 247 4.84 3.84 -19.90
C LYS A 247 5.02 2.71 -18.91
N PRO A 248 4.02 1.80 -18.79
CA PRO A 248 4.10 0.66 -17.86
C PRO A 248 5.23 -0.28 -18.25
N ILE A 249 5.93 -0.79 -17.23
CA ILE A 249 7.04 -1.74 -17.38
C ILE A 249 6.54 -3.11 -16.95
N ILE A 250 6.33 -4.00 -17.93
CA ILE A 250 5.95 -5.39 -17.63
C ILE A 250 7.19 -6.12 -17.13
N GLN A 251 7.09 -6.69 -15.93
CA GLN A 251 8.09 -7.54 -15.29
C GLN A 251 7.59 -9.00 -15.26
N THR A 252 8.39 -9.92 -14.73
CA THR A 252 8.02 -11.35 -14.69
C THR A 252 6.74 -11.62 -13.88
N ASN A 253 6.57 -10.96 -12.75
CA ASN A 253 5.48 -11.22 -11.81
C ASN A 253 4.58 -9.99 -11.55
N SER A 254 4.91 -8.86 -12.14
CA SER A 254 4.27 -7.57 -11.84
C SER A 254 4.31 -6.62 -13.03
N ILE A 255 3.53 -5.55 -12.90
CA ILE A 255 3.56 -4.39 -13.79
C ILE A 255 3.93 -3.19 -12.94
N LEU A 256 4.96 -2.45 -13.39
CA LEU A 256 5.50 -1.27 -12.70
C LEU A 256 5.15 -0.01 -13.48
N PHE A 257 4.62 0.99 -12.78
CA PHE A 257 4.43 2.36 -13.25
C PHE A 257 5.35 3.27 -12.45
N LEU A 258 6.03 4.18 -13.12
CA LEU A 258 6.90 5.16 -12.49
C LEU A 258 6.39 6.57 -12.79
N LYS A 259 6.44 7.44 -11.79
CA LYS A 259 6.21 8.88 -11.96
C LYS A 259 7.52 9.61 -11.76
N LEU A 260 7.89 10.43 -12.74
CA LEU A 260 9.04 11.31 -12.63
C LEU A 260 8.62 12.61 -11.94
N ASN A 261 8.86 12.71 -10.64
CA ASN A 261 8.46 13.89 -9.86
C ASN A 261 9.35 15.10 -10.15
N SER A 262 10.67 14.88 -10.24
CA SER A 262 11.65 15.93 -10.46
C SER A 262 12.94 15.36 -11.04
N LYS A 263 13.76 16.23 -11.63
CA LYS A 263 15.08 15.90 -12.14
C LYS A 263 16.04 17.02 -11.76
N ARG A 264 17.26 16.68 -11.34
CA ARG A 264 18.31 17.65 -11.06
C ARG A 264 19.63 17.18 -11.64
N GLU A 265 20.39 18.11 -12.20
CA GLU A 265 21.77 17.84 -12.63
C GLU A 265 22.65 17.79 -11.39
N THR A 266 23.55 16.82 -11.36
CA THR A 266 24.58 16.69 -10.34
C THR A 266 25.95 16.84 -10.99
N LYS A 267 26.79 17.70 -10.43
CA LYS A 267 28.20 17.80 -10.85
C LYS A 267 28.96 16.63 -10.22
N ILE A 268 29.79 15.98 -11.00
CA ILE A 268 30.60 14.83 -10.54
C ILE A 268 31.54 15.22 -9.41
N ASP A 269 32.06 16.45 -9.46
CA ASP A 269 32.99 16.98 -8.45
C ASP A 269 32.37 17.13 -7.04
N ASP A 270 31.03 17.18 -6.96
CA ASP A 270 30.28 17.29 -5.70
C ASP A 270 29.83 15.93 -5.15
N ILE A 271 30.10 14.82 -5.86
CA ILE A 271 29.65 13.49 -5.46
C ILE A 271 30.80 12.74 -4.76
N ASP A 272 30.61 12.46 -3.47
CA ASP A 272 31.48 11.51 -2.78
C ASP A 272 31.29 10.10 -3.41
N LYS A 273 32.36 9.62 -4.07
CA LYS A 273 32.38 8.29 -4.72
C LYS A 273 32.00 7.18 -3.75
N THR A 274 32.39 7.30 -2.51
CA THR A 274 32.11 6.31 -1.46
C THR A 274 30.64 6.34 -1.07
N GLU A 275 30.07 7.52 -0.87
CA GLU A 275 28.66 7.69 -0.59
C GLU A 275 27.81 7.19 -1.75
N PHE A 276 28.19 7.53 -2.99
CA PHE A 276 27.50 7.06 -4.19
C PHE A 276 27.51 5.53 -4.30
N LYS A 277 28.68 4.88 -4.08
CA LYS A 277 28.80 3.43 -4.05
C LYS A 277 27.87 2.81 -3.00
N ASN A 278 27.89 3.34 -1.79
CA ASN A 278 27.05 2.85 -0.69
C ASN A 278 25.54 2.99 -1.01
N ASN A 279 25.13 4.09 -1.61
CA ASN A 279 23.75 4.32 -2.02
C ASN A 279 23.34 3.31 -3.10
N LEU A 280 24.20 3.04 -4.08
CA LEU A 280 23.94 2.04 -5.12
C LEU A 280 23.83 0.62 -4.53
N ILE A 281 24.71 0.25 -3.61
CA ILE A 281 24.64 -1.04 -2.90
C ILE A 281 23.32 -1.15 -2.13
N ASN A 282 22.94 -0.12 -1.38
CA ASN A 282 21.70 -0.11 -0.60
C ASN A 282 20.45 -0.19 -1.50
N GLN A 283 20.48 0.50 -2.62
CA GLN A 283 19.39 0.43 -3.60
C GLN A 283 19.25 -0.99 -4.16
N LYS A 284 20.35 -1.62 -4.61
CA LYS A 284 20.34 -2.99 -5.12
C LYS A 284 19.86 -3.99 -4.07
N ARG A 285 20.28 -3.80 -2.84
CA ARG A 285 19.82 -4.63 -1.71
C ARG A 285 18.30 -4.49 -1.48
N ASN A 286 17.77 -3.29 -1.54
CA ASN A 286 16.34 -3.03 -1.39
C ASN A 286 15.53 -3.61 -2.56
N GLU A 287 16.01 -3.50 -3.80
CA GLU A 287 15.40 -4.15 -4.97
C GLU A 287 15.30 -5.68 -4.77
N MET A 288 16.38 -6.30 -4.28
CA MET A 288 16.38 -7.74 -4.00
C MET A 288 15.42 -8.12 -2.86
N PHE A 289 15.34 -7.34 -1.79
CA PHE A 289 14.35 -7.58 -0.72
C PHE A 289 12.91 -7.45 -1.23
N ASN A 290 12.64 -6.50 -2.10
CA ASN A 290 11.34 -6.39 -2.76
C ASN A 290 11.02 -7.63 -3.59
N LEU A 291 11.96 -8.06 -4.43
CA LEU A 291 11.79 -9.27 -5.23
C LEU A 291 11.52 -10.50 -4.36
N PHE A 292 12.28 -10.68 -3.28
CA PHE A 292 12.04 -11.77 -2.34
C PHE A 292 10.69 -11.67 -1.63
N SER A 293 10.25 -10.47 -1.26
CA SER A 293 8.95 -10.25 -0.64
C SER A 293 7.81 -10.65 -1.57
N VAL A 294 7.84 -10.17 -2.82
CA VAL A 294 6.84 -10.49 -3.84
C VAL A 294 6.83 -11.98 -4.17
N SER A 295 8.02 -12.57 -4.38
CA SER A 295 8.15 -14.00 -4.68
C SER A 295 7.65 -14.87 -3.52
N HIS A 296 7.98 -14.51 -2.27
CA HIS A 296 7.53 -15.25 -1.10
C HIS A 296 6.00 -15.19 -0.93
N LEU A 297 5.42 -14.01 -1.07
CA LEU A 297 3.97 -13.83 -1.00
C LEU A 297 3.24 -14.59 -2.12
N SER A 298 3.82 -14.63 -3.33
CA SER A 298 3.29 -15.42 -4.45
C SER A 298 3.30 -16.92 -4.13
N LYS A 299 4.34 -17.43 -3.46
CA LYS A 299 4.39 -18.83 -3.00
C LYS A 299 3.29 -19.13 -1.99
N LEU A 300 3.05 -18.23 -1.02
CA LEU A 300 1.98 -18.39 -0.04
C LEU A 300 0.60 -18.43 -0.71
N LYS A 301 0.35 -17.59 -1.72
CA LYS A 301 -0.89 -17.60 -2.51
C LYS A 301 -1.15 -18.92 -3.22
N ASN A 302 -0.10 -19.60 -3.65
CA ASN A 302 -0.21 -20.90 -4.33
C ASN A 302 -0.29 -22.06 -3.34
N PHE A 303 0.14 -21.88 -2.11
CA PHE A 303 0.19 -22.92 -1.08
C PHE A 303 -1.07 -22.96 -0.23
N TYR A 304 -1.57 -21.79 0.22
CA TYR A 304 -2.75 -21.72 1.07
C TYR A 304 -4.04 -21.67 0.28
N PHE A 305 -5.04 -22.34 0.80
CA PHE A 305 -6.37 -22.36 0.20
C PHE A 305 -7.13 -21.08 0.52
N VAL A 306 -7.75 -20.48 -0.50
CA VAL A 306 -8.59 -19.29 -0.39
C VAL A 306 -9.99 -19.65 -0.84
N GLU A 307 -10.96 -19.63 0.08
CA GLU A 307 -12.35 -19.97 -0.16
C GLU A 307 -13.24 -18.73 -0.04
N TYR A 308 -13.97 -18.41 -1.10
CA TYR A 308 -14.96 -17.33 -1.12
C TYR A 308 -16.31 -17.89 -0.65
N GLN A 309 -16.99 -17.14 0.23
CA GLN A 309 -18.28 -17.50 0.83
C GLN A 309 -19.46 -16.79 0.16
#